data_8a56445ce29399b62bdca15de9161ea7
#
_entry.id   8a56445ce29399b62bdca15de9161ea7
#
_cell.length_a   1.000
_cell.length_b   1.000
_cell.length_c   1.000
_cell.angle_alpha   90.00
_cell.angle_beta   90.00
_cell.angle_gamma   90.00
#
_symmetry.space_group_name_H-M   'P 1'
#
loop_
_entity.id
_entity.type
_entity.pdbx_description
1 polymer ?
#
loop_
_entity_poly.entity_id
_entity_poly.type
_entity_poly.pdbx_seq_one_letter_code
_entity_poly.pdbx_strand_id
1 'polypeptide(L)'
;KRYLIFLIFFVPLFYKSDSLEKFLISFQWKPFNVVETKDSIYGKITVLKNEDAVDFYENSSKVYSTVLSAKNEEITHLPLFLSYDCKNILLLGGGLHNIREILKYPVKKIVYVEQNPVLVELLKKHSDDRIMSLWENPIVKVISTDGRFFIKRTTDIYDCVILDVSPPLTGLANRYFTKE
;
A
#
# COMPACT_ATOMS: atom_id res chain seq x y z
N LYS A 1 9.93 -7.83 -49.39
CA LYS A 1 10.46 -6.46 -49.14
C LYS A 1 9.65 -5.68 -48.13
N ARG A 2 8.29 -5.71 -48.12
CA ARG A 2 7.42 -5.00 -47.14
C ARG A 2 7.59 -5.49 -45.71
N TYR A 3 7.77 -6.79 -45.47
CA TYR A 3 7.96 -7.38 -44.13
C TYR A 3 9.34 -7.04 -43.54
N LEU A 4 10.33 -6.79 -44.35
CA LEU A 4 11.68 -6.42 -43.89
C LEU A 4 11.69 -5.01 -43.30
N ILE A 5 10.90 -4.08 -43.89
CA ILE A 5 10.74 -2.72 -43.39
C ILE A 5 10.02 -2.75 -42.00
N PHE A 6 9.00 -3.62 -41.86
CA PHE A 6 8.29 -3.80 -40.59
C PHE A 6 9.23 -4.30 -39.48
N LEU A 7 10.07 -5.29 -39.79
CA LEU A 7 11.09 -5.84 -38.85
C LEU A 7 12.12 -4.78 -38.42
N ILE A 8 12.59 -3.94 -39.34
CA ILE A 8 13.59 -2.89 -39.07
C ILE A 8 13.03 -1.82 -38.13
N PHE A 9 11.73 -1.51 -38.20
CA PHE A 9 11.10 -0.53 -37.31
C PHE A 9 10.64 -1.13 -35.98
N PHE A 10 10.14 -2.36 -35.96
CA PHE A 10 9.58 -2.98 -34.74
C PHE A 10 10.65 -3.60 -33.83
N VAL A 11 11.73 -4.18 -34.38
CA VAL A 11 12.80 -4.78 -33.55
C VAL A 11 13.48 -3.77 -32.64
N PRO A 12 13.86 -2.54 -33.06
CA PRO A 12 14.40 -1.52 -32.17
C PRO A 12 13.40 -1.03 -31.11
N LEU A 13 12.08 -1.04 -31.44
CA LEU A 13 11.02 -0.67 -30.50
C LEU A 13 10.93 -1.66 -29.33
N PHE A 14 11.08 -2.96 -29.62
CA PHE A 14 11.13 -4.01 -28.58
C PHE A 14 12.39 -3.92 -27.74
N TYR A 15 13.55 -3.62 -28.34
CA TYR A 15 14.81 -3.45 -27.59
C TYR A 15 14.85 -2.19 -26.70
N LYS A 16 14.04 -1.19 -26.99
CA LYS A 16 13.93 0.05 -26.20
C LYS A 16 12.63 0.12 -25.38
N SER A 17 11.89 -0.98 -25.22
CA SER A 17 10.60 -1.00 -24.53
C SER A 17 10.67 -0.42 -23.13
N ASP A 18 11.70 -0.78 -22.34
CA ASP A 18 11.88 -0.29 -20.97
C ASP A 18 12.14 1.23 -20.90
N SER A 19 12.92 1.74 -21.87
CA SER A 19 13.18 3.19 -21.94
C SER A 19 11.97 3.98 -22.38
N LEU A 20 11.18 3.42 -23.30
CA LEU A 20 9.93 4.00 -23.76
C LEU A 20 8.88 3.95 -22.65
N GLU A 21 8.78 2.85 -21.94
CA GLU A 21 7.86 2.73 -20.80
C GLU A 21 8.18 3.75 -19.71
N LYS A 22 9.44 3.87 -19.30
CA LYS A 22 9.89 4.89 -18.33
C LYS A 22 9.58 6.31 -18.80
N PHE A 23 9.78 6.60 -20.08
CA PHE A 23 9.45 7.90 -20.65
C PHE A 23 7.95 8.16 -20.59
N LEU A 24 7.10 7.22 -21.00
CA LEU A 24 5.65 7.34 -20.97
C LEU A 24 5.13 7.51 -19.53
N ILE A 25 5.65 6.73 -18.58
CA ILE A 25 5.32 6.85 -17.17
C ILE A 25 5.72 8.24 -16.65
N SER A 26 6.94 8.71 -16.95
CA SER A 26 7.38 10.03 -16.52
C SER A 26 6.51 11.15 -17.10
N PHE A 27 6.01 10.99 -18.31
CA PHE A 27 5.09 11.93 -18.95
C PHE A 27 3.70 11.91 -18.32
N GLN A 28 3.18 10.71 -18.01
CA GLN A 28 1.88 10.53 -17.36
C GLN A 28 1.84 11.19 -15.98
N TRP A 29 2.95 11.16 -15.24
CA TRP A 29 3.02 11.65 -13.87
C TRP A 29 3.55 13.09 -13.74
N LYS A 30 3.72 13.82 -14.84
CA LYS A 30 4.10 15.25 -14.74
C LYS A 30 3.05 16.05 -13.96
N PRO A 31 3.45 16.99 -13.09
CA PRO A 31 4.82 17.48 -12.83
C PRO A 31 5.61 16.68 -11.76
N PHE A 32 5.10 15.55 -11.28
CA PHE A 32 5.71 14.78 -10.19
C PHE A 32 6.95 14.00 -10.66
N ASN A 33 7.89 13.78 -9.73
CA ASN A 33 9.09 12.99 -9.98
C ASN A 33 8.83 11.52 -9.66
N VAL A 34 8.86 10.66 -10.67
CA VAL A 34 8.75 9.20 -10.53
C VAL A 34 10.08 8.65 -10.06
N VAL A 35 10.11 8.08 -8.86
CA VAL A 35 11.29 7.44 -8.26
C VAL A 35 11.41 5.99 -8.71
N GLU A 36 10.31 5.26 -8.65
CA GLU A 36 10.27 3.84 -8.97
C GLU A 36 8.87 3.42 -9.41
N THR A 37 8.82 2.44 -10.31
CA THR A 37 7.59 1.74 -10.66
C THR A 37 7.83 0.24 -10.60
N LYS A 38 6.84 -0.51 -10.09
CA LYS A 38 6.92 -1.96 -10.02
C LYS A 38 5.54 -2.58 -10.24
N ASP A 39 5.50 -3.61 -11.09
CA ASP A 39 4.27 -4.34 -11.34
C ASP A 39 4.02 -5.37 -10.24
N SER A 40 2.76 -5.55 -9.90
CA SER A 40 2.26 -6.60 -9.02
C SER A 40 1.05 -7.29 -9.64
N ILE A 41 0.62 -8.41 -9.07
CA ILE A 41 -0.61 -9.09 -9.50
C ILE A 41 -1.89 -8.25 -9.27
N TYR A 42 -1.80 -7.20 -8.45
CA TYR A 42 -2.91 -6.30 -8.13
C TYR A 42 -2.89 -5.00 -8.96
N GLY A 43 -1.77 -4.74 -9.62
CA GLY A 43 -1.57 -3.58 -10.47
C GLY A 43 -0.18 -2.98 -10.36
N LYS A 44 0.01 -1.85 -11.03
CA LYS A 44 1.28 -1.13 -11.04
C LYS A 44 1.38 -0.21 -9.83
N ILE A 45 2.44 -0.38 -9.03
CA ILE A 45 2.79 0.55 -7.98
C ILE A 45 3.74 1.60 -8.54
N THR A 46 3.43 2.87 -8.32
CA THR A 46 4.27 4.01 -8.69
C THR A 46 4.63 4.79 -7.44
N VAL A 47 5.93 4.98 -7.23
CA VAL A 47 6.47 5.79 -6.13
C VAL A 47 6.86 7.15 -6.68
N LEU A 48 6.25 8.19 -6.13
CA LEU A 48 6.53 9.58 -6.49
C LEU A 48 7.23 10.27 -5.33
N LYS A 49 8.21 11.11 -5.64
CA LYS A 49 8.88 11.95 -4.66
C LYS A 49 8.58 13.41 -4.94
N ASN A 50 8.02 14.06 -3.96
CA ASN A 50 7.88 15.51 -3.89
C ASN A 50 8.90 16.06 -2.90
N GLU A 51 8.98 17.40 -2.74
CA GLU A 51 9.96 18.05 -1.83
C GLU A 51 9.91 17.46 -0.42
N ASP A 52 8.70 17.27 0.14
CA ASP A 52 8.51 16.87 1.54
C ASP A 52 7.85 15.49 1.70
N ALA A 53 7.50 14.80 0.61
CA ALA A 53 6.73 13.56 0.66
C ALA A 53 7.21 12.51 -0.33
N VAL A 54 7.08 11.26 0.08
CA VAL A 54 7.07 10.10 -0.83
C VAL A 54 5.66 9.54 -0.85
N ASP A 55 5.06 9.57 -2.03
CA ASP A 55 3.69 9.11 -2.27
C ASP A 55 3.70 7.80 -3.04
N PHE A 56 2.83 6.88 -2.65
CA PHE A 56 2.66 5.57 -3.29
C PHE A 56 1.29 5.50 -3.94
N TYR A 57 1.28 5.13 -5.20
CA TYR A 57 0.06 4.98 -5.99
C TYR A 57 -0.06 3.54 -6.49
N GLU A 58 -1.23 2.97 -6.39
CA GLU A 58 -1.60 1.71 -7.03
C GLU A 58 -2.65 1.99 -8.10
N ASN A 59 -2.37 1.62 -9.36
CA ASN A 59 -3.25 1.91 -10.50
C ASN A 59 -3.75 3.38 -10.53
N SER A 60 -2.84 4.32 -10.29
CA SER A 60 -3.10 5.78 -10.23
C SER A 60 -3.94 6.26 -9.03
N SER A 61 -4.32 5.38 -8.11
CA SER A 61 -4.96 5.76 -6.84
C SER A 61 -3.91 5.85 -5.74
N LYS A 62 -3.89 6.97 -5.00
CA LYS A 62 -2.96 7.11 -3.86
C LYS A 62 -3.35 6.13 -2.76
N VAL A 63 -2.40 5.26 -2.39
CA VAL A 63 -2.60 4.24 -1.33
C VAL A 63 -1.82 4.57 -0.06
N TYR A 64 -0.72 5.32 -0.17
CA TYR A 64 0.08 5.72 0.98
C TYR A 64 0.86 7.02 0.69
N SER A 65 1.18 7.76 1.75
CA SER A 65 2.07 8.93 1.72
C SER A 65 2.95 8.93 2.97
N THR A 66 4.18 9.45 2.90
CA THR A 66 5.00 9.63 4.11
C THR A 66 4.53 10.80 4.96
N VAL A 67 3.68 11.68 4.41
CA VAL A 67 3.04 12.76 5.17
C VAL A 67 1.75 12.26 5.79
N LEU A 68 1.65 12.43 7.10
CA LEU A 68 0.44 12.08 7.87
C LEU A 68 -0.74 12.91 7.40
N SER A 69 -1.88 12.27 7.21
CA SER A 69 -3.15 12.95 6.94
C SER A 69 -4.09 12.87 8.14
N ALA A 70 -4.94 13.88 8.31
CA ALA A 70 -6.00 13.87 9.33
C ALA A 70 -6.92 12.64 9.20
N LYS A 71 -7.11 12.13 7.99
CA LYS A 71 -7.87 10.90 7.74
C LYS A 71 -7.26 9.68 8.46
N ASN A 72 -5.94 9.53 8.46
CA ASN A 72 -5.29 8.40 9.13
C ASN A 72 -5.47 8.48 10.65
N GLU A 73 -5.43 9.70 11.21
CA GLU A 73 -5.72 9.92 12.62
C GLU A 73 -7.17 9.55 12.96
N GLU A 74 -8.14 10.06 12.20
CA GLU A 74 -9.56 9.80 12.41
C GLU A 74 -9.89 8.30 12.36
N ILE A 75 -9.46 7.60 11.30
CA ILE A 75 -9.70 6.16 11.11
C ILE A 75 -9.11 5.35 12.26
N THR A 76 -7.99 5.79 12.83
CA THR A 76 -7.29 5.05 13.90
C THR A 76 -7.84 5.39 15.28
N HIS A 77 -7.96 6.69 15.59
CA HIS A 77 -8.31 7.11 16.95
C HIS A 77 -9.78 6.87 17.29
N LEU A 78 -10.70 7.05 16.34
CA LEU A 78 -12.12 6.90 16.60
C LEU A 78 -12.50 5.51 17.10
N PRO A 79 -12.13 4.39 16.43
CA PRO A 79 -12.45 3.07 16.95
C PRO A 79 -11.73 2.73 18.25
N LEU A 80 -10.47 3.17 18.42
CA LEU A 80 -9.71 2.91 19.64
C LEU A 80 -10.24 3.70 20.84
N PHE A 81 -10.76 4.91 20.63
CA PHE A 81 -11.39 5.71 21.68
C PHE A 81 -12.74 5.13 22.11
N LEU A 82 -13.51 4.60 21.16
CA LEU A 82 -14.83 4.00 21.44
C LEU A 82 -14.73 2.61 22.06
N SER A 83 -13.60 1.94 21.93
CA SER A 83 -13.40 0.58 22.43
C SER A 83 -12.62 0.60 23.73
N TYR A 84 -13.23 0.09 24.81
CA TYR A 84 -12.57 0.02 26.10
C TYR A 84 -11.48 -1.06 26.12
N ASP A 85 -10.25 -0.69 26.51
CA ASP A 85 -9.11 -1.60 26.76
C ASP A 85 -8.68 -2.47 25.55
N CYS A 86 -8.60 -1.90 24.34
CA CYS A 86 -8.07 -2.58 23.16
C CYS A 86 -6.60 -2.96 23.32
N LYS A 87 -6.29 -4.25 23.32
CA LYS A 87 -4.90 -4.78 23.42
C LYS A 87 -4.43 -5.43 22.11
N ASN A 88 -5.33 -6.12 21.40
CA ASN A 88 -5.02 -6.89 20.21
C ASN A 88 -5.74 -6.24 19.03
N ILE A 89 -5.00 -5.65 18.12
CA ILE A 89 -5.54 -4.90 16.99
C ILE A 89 -5.30 -5.67 15.69
N LEU A 90 -6.33 -5.78 14.86
CA LEU A 90 -6.21 -6.18 13.46
C LEU A 90 -6.37 -4.94 12.58
N LEU A 91 -5.33 -4.62 11.81
CA LEU A 91 -5.35 -3.56 10.82
C LEU A 91 -5.37 -4.19 9.41
N LEU A 92 -6.40 -3.91 8.64
CA LEU A 92 -6.57 -4.36 7.26
C LEU A 92 -6.38 -3.19 6.30
N GLY A 93 -5.32 -3.21 5.51
CA GLY A 93 -4.94 -2.09 4.66
C GLY A 93 -4.41 -0.88 5.44
N GLY A 94 -4.50 0.30 4.85
CA GLY A 94 -4.00 1.53 5.45
C GLY A 94 -2.48 1.63 5.33
N GLY A 95 -1.77 1.48 6.42
CA GLY A 95 -0.32 1.50 6.37
C GLY A 95 0.34 1.92 7.68
N LEU A 96 1.59 2.34 7.54
CA LEU A 96 2.48 2.62 8.67
C LEU A 96 2.02 3.80 9.55
N HIS A 97 1.27 4.75 8.98
CA HIS A 97 0.70 5.84 9.77
C HIS A 97 -0.33 5.34 10.77
N ASN A 98 -1.20 4.42 10.36
CA ASN A 98 -2.16 3.80 11.25
C ASN A 98 -1.43 3.04 12.38
N ILE A 99 -0.37 2.29 12.04
CA ILE A 99 0.47 1.60 13.04
C ILE A 99 1.06 2.60 14.03
N ARG A 100 1.64 3.71 13.54
CA ARG A 100 2.20 4.76 14.41
C ARG A 100 1.15 5.33 15.36
N GLU A 101 -0.04 5.60 14.85
CA GLU A 101 -1.13 6.13 15.67
C GLU A 101 -1.66 5.10 16.67
N ILE A 102 -1.77 3.83 16.28
CA ILE A 102 -2.14 2.72 17.19
C ILE A 102 -1.13 2.57 18.33
N LEU A 103 0.17 2.73 18.04
CA LEU A 103 1.24 2.60 19.03
C LEU A 103 1.22 3.70 20.11
N LYS A 104 0.42 4.75 19.96
CA LYS A 104 0.16 5.74 21.04
C LYS A 104 -0.73 5.18 22.16
N TYR A 105 -1.38 4.04 21.94
CA TYR A 105 -2.24 3.36 22.90
C TYR A 105 -1.53 2.19 23.58
N PRO A 106 -1.97 1.73 24.76
CA PRO A 106 -1.31 0.64 25.49
C PRO A 106 -1.66 -0.75 24.89
N VAL A 107 -1.41 -0.91 23.59
CA VAL A 107 -1.66 -2.14 22.84
C VAL A 107 -0.57 -3.19 23.07
N LYS A 108 -0.92 -4.47 22.92
CA LYS A 108 0.01 -5.61 23.11
C LYS A 108 0.38 -6.28 21.80
N LYS A 109 -0.51 -6.20 20.80
CA LYS A 109 -0.32 -6.87 19.51
C LYS A 109 -1.01 -6.08 18.42
N ILE A 110 -0.31 -5.85 17.33
CA ILE A 110 -0.86 -5.30 16.08
C ILE A 110 -0.58 -6.31 14.98
N VAL A 111 -1.63 -6.80 14.32
CA VAL A 111 -1.49 -7.59 13.10
C VAL A 111 -1.93 -6.71 11.93
N TYR A 112 -0.95 -6.33 11.12
CA TYR A 112 -1.17 -5.56 9.89
C TYR A 112 -1.22 -6.51 8.70
N VAL A 113 -2.33 -6.53 8.00
CA VAL A 113 -2.54 -7.35 6.81
C VAL A 113 -2.59 -6.44 5.59
N GLU A 114 -1.61 -6.62 4.71
CA GLU A 114 -1.52 -5.91 3.43
C GLU A 114 -1.58 -6.92 2.28
N GLN A 115 -2.51 -6.69 1.35
CA GLN A 115 -2.74 -7.60 0.25
C GLN A 115 -1.60 -7.60 -0.76
N ASN A 116 -1.01 -6.44 -1.03
CA ASN A 116 0.01 -6.29 -2.07
C ASN A 116 1.44 -6.38 -1.48
N PRO A 117 2.15 -7.52 -1.65
CA PRO A 117 3.50 -7.67 -1.12
C PRO A 117 4.52 -6.72 -1.76
N VAL A 118 4.26 -6.29 -3.00
CA VAL A 118 5.12 -5.30 -3.69
C VAL A 118 5.00 -3.93 -3.03
N LEU A 119 3.79 -3.56 -2.57
CA LEU A 119 3.61 -2.32 -1.80
C LEU A 119 4.42 -2.37 -0.49
N VAL A 120 4.35 -3.49 0.25
CA VAL A 120 5.12 -3.67 1.49
C VAL A 120 6.63 -3.56 1.23
N GLU A 121 7.13 -4.16 0.16
CA GLU A 121 8.54 -4.08 -0.22
C GLU A 121 8.97 -2.65 -0.52
N LEU A 122 8.18 -1.93 -1.32
CA LEU A 122 8.47 -0.54 -1.70
C LEU A 122 8.34 0.42 -0.50
N LEU A 123 7.36 0.19 0.38
CA LEU A 123 7.25 0.94 1.64
C LEU A 123 8.51 0.80 2.49
N LYS A 124 9.03 -0.42 2.65
CA LYS A 124 10.29 -0.66 3.38
C LYS A 124 11.47 0.03 2.70
N LYS A 125 11.57 -0.07 1.37
CA LYS A 125 12.69 0.48 0.60
C LYS A 125 12.77 2.01 0.65
N HIS A 126 11.61 2.68 0.70
CA HIS A 126 11.51 4.15 0.65
C HIS A 126 11.11 4.77 1.99
N SER A 127 11.13 3.99 3.07
CA SER A 127 10.89 4.48 4.42
C SER A 127 12.15 5.12 5.02
N ASP A 128 11.95 6.17 5.81
CA ASP A 128 13.00 6.73 6.68
C ASP A 128 13.19 5.89 7.96
N ASP A 129 14.22 6.20 8.75
CA ASP A 129 14.56 5.45 9.97
C ASP A 129 13.41 5.43 11.00
N ARG A 130 12.60 6.51 11.06
CA ARG A 130 11.44 6.59 11.96
C ARG A 130 10.34 5.60 11.57
N ILE A 131 10.14 5.43 10.28
CA ILE A 131 9.17 4.48 9.75
C ILE A 131 9.73 3.07 9.81
N MET A 132 11.03 2.88 9.59
CA MET A 132 11.67 1.57 9.74
C MET A 132 11.52 1.02 11.16
N SER A 133 11.62 1.85 12.19
CA SER A 133 11.41 1.42 13.57
C SER A 133 10.01 0.83 13.85
N LEU A 134 8.99 1.20 13.07
CA LEU A 134 7.64 0.63 13.16
C LEU A 134 7.59 -0.80 12.64
N TRP A 135 8.35 -1.11 11.57
CA TRP A 135 8.45 -2.45 11.02
C TRP A 135 9.16 -3.43 11.97
N GLU A 136 10.11 -2.92 12.73
CA GLU A 136 10.94 -3.70 13.67
C GLU A 136 10.31 -3.80 15.07
N ASN A 137 9.19 -3.12 15.31
CA ASN A 137 8.53 -3.16 16.61
C ASN A 137 8.01 -4.57 16.92
N PRO A 138 8.41 -5.19 18.06
CA PRO A 138 8.10 -6.58 18.36
C PRO A 138 6.60 -6.90 18.50
N ILE A 139 5.77 -5.89 18.78
CA ILE A 139 4.32 -6.09 18.87
C ILE A 139 3.61 -5.96 17.51
N VAL A 140 4.33 -5.54 16.45
CA VAL A 140 3.81 -5.38 15.08
C VAL A 140 4.15 -6.60 14.25
N LYS A 141 3.12 -7.29 13.77
CA LYS A 141 3.26 -8.40 12.83
C LYS A 141 2.66 -8.03 11.49
N VAL A 142 3.48 -8.01 10.45
CA VAL A 142 3.04 -7.73 9.06
C VAL A 142 2.82 -9.03 8.32
N ILE A 143 1.67 -9.16 7.67
CA ILE A 143 1.27 -10.35 6.90
C ILE A 143 0.83 -9.92 5.51
N SER A 144 1.53 -10.39 4.48
CA SER A 144 1.14 -10.12 3.09
C SER A 144 0.18 -11.21 2.61
N THR A 145 -1.11 -10.90 2.63
CA THR A 145 -2.18 -11.80 2.16
C THR A 145 -3.49 -11.02 1.93
N ASP A 146 -4.43 -11.64 1.23
CA ASP A 146 -5.80 -11.11 1.14
C ASP A 146 -6.44 -11.07 2.52
N GLY A 147 -6.98 -9.89 2.92
CA GLY A 147 -7.52 -9.67 4.26
C GLY A 147 -8.73 -10.54 4.57
N ARG A 148 -9.60 -10.82 3.60
CA ARG A 148 -10.75 -11.75 3.79
C ARG A 148 -10.28 -13.17 3.98
N PHE A 149 -9.29 -13.60 3.20
CA PHE A 149 -8.69 -14.91 3.37
C PHE A 149 -8.06 -15.04 4.76
N PHE A 150 -7.39 -13.99 5.23
CA PHE A 150 -6.85 -13.96 6.59
C PHE A 150 -7.94 -14.07 7.65
N ILE A 151 -9.00 -13.25 7.57
CA ILE A 151 -10.12 -13.27 8.54
C ILE A 151 -10.79 -14.63 8.60
N LYS A 152 -10.99 -15.29 7.46
CA LYS A 152 -11.63 -16.62 7.41
C LYS A 152 -10.78 -17.73 8.03
N ARG A 153 -9.48 -17.54 8.21
CA ARG A 153 -8.56 -18.59 8.67
C ARG A 153 -7.89 -18.30 10.01
N THR A 154 -7.89 -17.05 10.43
CA THR A 154 -7.31 -16.70 11.72
C THR A 154 -8.13 -17.30 12.85
N THR A 155 -7.44 -17.85 13.84
CA THR A 155 -8.02 -18.26 15.12
C THR A 155 -7.75 -17.25 16.23
N ASP A 156 -6.98 -16.20 15.89
CA ASP A 156 -6.68 -15.10 16.81
C ASP A 156 -7.95 -14.28 17.07
N ILE A 157 -8.09 -13.83 18.31
CA ILE A 157 -9.15 -12.91 18.73
C ILE A 157 -8.58 -11.51 18.79
N TYR A 158 -9.30 -10.55 18.24
CA TYR A 158 -8.93 -9.15 18.21
C TYR A 158 -9.98 -8.32 18.97
N ASP A 159 -9.51 -7.36 19.76
CA ASP A 159 -10.37 -6.45 20.51
C ASP A 159 -10.91 -5.34 19.60
N CYS A 160 -10.14 -4.98 18.56
CA CYS A 160 -10.53 -3.99 17.56
C CYS A 160 -10.04 -4.41 16.18
N VAL A 161 -10.89 -4.19 15.17
CA VAL A 161 -10.57 -4.37 13.75
C VAL A 161 -10.68 -3.03 13.05
N ILE A 162 -9.57 -2.53 12.52
CA ILE A 162 -9.51 -1.29 11.75
C ILE A 162 -9.41 -1.65 10.28
N LEU A 163 -10.37 -1.17 9.48
CA LEU A 163 -10.44 -1.38 8.05
C LEU A 163 -10.15 -0.05 7.33
N ASP A 164 -8.95 0.10 6.79
CA ASP A 164 -8.53 1.25 5.99
C ASP A 164 -8.19 0.80 4.56
N VAL A 165 -9.23 0.44 3.83
CA VAL A 165 -9.15 0.05 2.42
C VAL A 165 -9.78 1.12 1.54
N SER A 166 -9.45 1.09 0.26
CA SER A 166 -10.06 1.98 -0.72
C SER A 166 -11.60 1.84 -0.72
N PRO A 167 -12.34 2.93 -1.01
CA PRO A 167 -13.79 2.87 -1.17
C PRO A 167 -14.21 1.75 -2.14
N PRO A 168 -15.43 1.18 -2.02
CA PRO A 168 -15.90 0.04 -2.81
C PRO A 168 -16.18 0.38 -4.28
N LEU A 169 -15.26 1.10 -4.92
CA LEU A 169 -15.33 1.52 -6.32
C LEU A 169 -14.82 0.44 -7.30
N THR A 170 -14.15 -0.58 -6.78
CA THR A 170 -13.65 -1.72 -7.55
C THR A 170 -14.18 -3.02 -6.97
N GLY A 171 -14.30 -4.07 -7.79
CA GLY A 171 -14.71 -5.39 -7.31
C GLY A 171 -13.82 -5.92 -6.20
N LEU A 172 -12.54 -5.58 -6.21
CA LEU A 172 -11.58 -5.97 -5.18
C LEU A 172 -11.86 -5.29 -3.84
N ALA A 173 -12.06 -3.97 -3.82
CA ALA A 173 -12.37 -3.22 -2.60
C ALA A 173 -13.78 -3.57 -2.08
N ASN A 174 -14.76 -3.72 -2.98
CA ASN A 174 -16.14 -4.04 -2.62
C ASN A 174 -16.29 -5.35 -1.84
N ARG A 175 -15.37 -6.30 -2.02
CA ARG A 175 -15.36 -7.58 -1.30
C ARG A 175 -15.31 -7.44 0.22
N TYR A 176 -14.80 -6.34 0.76
CA TYR A 176 -14.77 -6.07 2.19
C TYR A 176 -16.13 -5.60 2.75
N PHE A 177 -17.06 -5.20 1.88
CA PHE A 177 -18.36 -4.63 2.23
C PHE A 177 -19.54 -5.56 1.91
N THR A 178 -19.27 -6.79 1.45
CA THR A 178 -20.29 -7.81 1.14
C THR A 178 -20.38 -8.86 2.25
N LYS A 179 -21.50 -9.55 2.34
CA LYS A 179 -21.75 -10.62 3.35
C LYS A 179 -21.04 -11.93 3.05
N GLU A 180 -20.57 -12.14 1.83
CA GLU A 180 -20.01 -13.41 1.35
C GLU A 180 -18.59 -13.72 1.85
#